data_706a4beafc73e53159194f6feb981e65
#
_entry.id   706a4beafc73e53159194f6feb981e65
#
_cell.length_a   1.000
_cell.length_b   1.000
_cell.length_c   1.000
_cell.angle_alpha   90.00
_cell.angle_beta   90.00
_cell.angle_gamma   90.00
#
_symmetry.space_group_name_H-M   'P 1'
#
loop_
_entity.id
_entity.type
_entity.pdbx_description
1 polymer ?
#
loop_
_entity_poly.entity_id
_entity_poly.type
_entity_poly.pdbx_seq_one_letter_code
_entity_poly.pdbx_strand_id
1 'polypeptide(L)'
;MKKGILQKLKEGPVLGDGGYLLELEKRGWVRAGPFTPEVALTNPEALRQLHIEFREAGAEVLQALTFYASRDKLATVGLQDRLEDLNRAAVRIAKEVAGERCLVAGNLSLTWMYDPDSNAAKDRVRATFDEQLAVQVAEGADFIIGETFSWLGEALIAVERAKKTGLPVMVTICFENQNITTEGKSAGEAAKALVDAGADISA
;
A
#
# COMPACT_ATOMS: atom_id res chain seq x y z
N MET A 1 -6.91 -14.43 19.85
CA MET A 1 -7.07 -13.37 18.83
C MET A 1 -5.73 -12.74 18.56
N LYS A 2 -5.36 -12.60 17.31
CA LYS A 2 -4.16 -11.93 16.83
C LYS A 2 -4.18 -10.45 17.23
N LYS A 3 -3.08 -9.93 17.81
CA LYS A 3 -2.96 -8.51 18.18
C LYS A 3 -2.93 -7.65 16.94
N GLY A 4 -3.70 -6.56 16.90
CA GLY A 4 -3.65 -5.58 15.82
C GLY A 4 -2.37 -4.75 15.82
N ILE A 5 -2.09 -4.05 14.69
CA ILE A 5 -0.85 -3.30 14.49
C ILE A 5 -0.62 -2.25 15.60
N LEU A 6 -1.65 -1.50 16.00
CA LEU A 6 -1.50 -0.47 17.03
C LEU A 6 -1.20 -1.04 18.40
N GLN A 7 -1.67 -2.26 18.69
CA GLN A 7 -1.34 -2.93 19.95
C GLN A 7 0.10 -3.42 19.94
N LYS A 8 0.56 -4.03 18.82
CA LYS A 8 1.95 -4.47 18.68
C LYS A 8 2.93 -3.32 18.83
N LEU A 9 2.68 -2.19 18.17
CA LEU A 9 3.53 -1.01 18.24
C LEU A 9 3.65 -0.39 19.65
N LYS A 10 2.64 -0.57 20.52
CA LYS A 10 2.73 -0.17 21.93
C LYS A 10 3.65 -1.07 22.74
N GLU A 11 3.88 -2.29 22.28
CA GLU A 11 4.72 -3.27 22.97
C GLU A 11 6.19 -3.22 22.51
N GLY A 12 6.44 -2.66 21.30
CA GLY A 12 7.80 -2.50 20.76
C GLY A 12 7.83 -2.33 19.25
N PRO A 13 9.02 -2.36 18.65
CA PRO A 13 9.17 -2.33 17.20
C PRO A 13 8.47 -3.52 16.54
N VAL A 14 7.86 -3.30 15.39
CA VAL A 14 7.24 -4.34 14.56
C VAL A 14 8.01 -4.43 13.26
N LEU A 15 8.57 -5.60 12.96
CA LEU A 15 9.30 -5.81 11.72
C LEU A 15 8.32 -6.00 10.55
N GLY A 16 8.40 -5.13 9.54
CA GLY A 16 7.74 -5.31 8.26
C GLY A 16 8.52 -6.25 7.34
N ASP A 17 7.92 -6.55 6.21
CA ASP A 17 8.54 -7.27 5.11
C ASP A 17 9.51 -6.38 4.30
N GLY A 18 10.09 -6.94 3.23
CA GLY A 18 11.07 -6.26 2.39
C GLY A 18 10.52 -5.82 1.03
N GLY A 19 11.43 -5.50 0.11
CA GLY A 19 11.10 -4.98 -1.22
C GLY A 19 10.66 -6.06 -2.21
N TYR A 20 9.38 -6.29 -2.36
CA TYR A 20 8.81 -7.30 -3.28
C TYR A 20 9.23 -7.08 -4.74
N LEU A 21 9.07 -5.86 -5.23
CA LEU A 21 9.44 -5.53 -6.62
C LEU A 21 10.88 -5.91 -6.91
N LEU A 22 11.82 -5.47 -6.06
CA LEU A 22 13.24 -5.69 -6.25
C LEU A 22 13.59 -7.19 -6.25
N GLU A 23 13.03 -7.96 -5.33
CA GLU A 23 13.30 -9.39 -5.22
C GLU A 23 12.67 -10.19 -6.36
N LEU A 24 11.44 -9.88 -6.75
CA LEU A 24 10.78 -10.54 -7.88
C LEU A 24 11.48 -10.20 -9.22
N GLU A 25 11.94 -8.96 -9.39
CA GLU A 25 12.68 -8.55 -10.59
C GLU A 25 14.05 -9.23 -10.68
N LYS A 26 14.82 -9.27 -9.58
CA LYS A 26 16.11 -9.99 -9.52
C LYS A 26 15.96 -11.49 -9.88
N ARG A 27 14.84 -12.09 -9.54
CA ARG A 27 14.53 -13.50 -9.81
C ARG A 27 13.94 -13.72 -11.21
N GLY A 28 13.70 -12.66 -11.98
CA GLY A 28 13.15 -12.71 -13.35
C GLY A 28 11.66 -12.97 -13.43
N TRP A 29 10.91 -12.81 -12.33
CA TRP A 29 9.47 -13.04 -12.32
C TRP A 29 8.64 -11.85 -12.79
N VAL A 30 9.17 -10.63 -12.64
CA VAL A 30 8.49 -9.38 -13.03
C VAL A 30 9.44 -8.43 -13.73
N ARG A 31 8.86 -7.47 -14.42
CA ARG A 31 9.53 -6.23 -14.84
C ARG A 31 9.04 -5.12 -13.91
N ALA A 32 9.93 -4.20 -13.56
CA ALA A 32 9.56 -3.04 -12.73
C ALA A 32 8.45 -2.20 -13.39
N GLY A 33 7.49 -1.74 -12.58
CA GLY A 33 6.42 -0.86 -13.01
C GLY A 33 5.02 -1.49 -12.97
N PRO A 34 4.07 -0.95 -13.76
CA PRO A 34 2.67 -1.36 -13.74
C PRO A 34 2.40 -2.84 -14.08
N PHE A 35 3.38 -3.53 -14.64
CA PHE A 35 3.30 -4.99 -14.90
C PHE A 35 3.49 -5.83 -13.63
N THR A 36 4.06 -5.27 -12.57
CA THR A 36 4.44 -6.02 -11.35
C THR A 36 3.26 -6.75 -10.70
N PRO A 37 2.06 -6.16 -10.54
CA PRO A 37 0.95 -6.85 -9.88
C PRO A 37 0.49 -8.12 -10.59
N GLU A 38 0.74 -8.24 -11.91
CA GLU A 38 0.31 -9.38 -12.71
C GLU A 38 0.89 -10.71 -12.20
N VAL A 39 2.03 -10.68 -11.52
CA VAL A 39 2.64 -11.88 -10.91
C VAL A 39 1.70 -12.60 -9.94
N ALA A 40 0.82 -11.87 -9.27
CA ALA A 40 -0.17 -12.48 -8.36
C ALA A 40 -1.14 -13.41 -9.08
N LEU A 41 -1.32 -13.25 -10.40
CA LEU A 41 -2.18 -14.11 -11.23
C LEU A 41 -1.38 -15.05 -12.13
N THR A 42 -0.26 -14.62 -12.68
CA THR A 42 0.53 -15.39 -13.64
C THR A 42 1.52 -16.33 -12.97
N ASN A 43 2.09 -15.93 -11.83
CA ASN A 43 3.07 -16.72 -11.08
C ASN A 43 2.84 -16.58 -9.56
N PRO A 44 1.65 -16.96 -9.05
CA PRO A 44 1.28 -16.76 -7.64
C PRO A 44 2.23 -17.46 -6.67
N GLU A 45 2.84 -18.57 -7.07
CA GLU A 45 3.81 -19.30 -6.25
C GLU A 45 5.11 -18.51 -6.03
N ALA A 46 5.54 -17.69 -7.00
CA ALA A 46 6.72 -16.84 -6.84
C ALA A 46 6.46 -15.77 -5.76
N LEU A 47 5.27 -15.16 -5.77
CA LEU A 47 4.86 -14.19 -4.75
C LEU A 47 4.66 -14.88 -3.38
N ARG A 48 4.00 -16.05 -3.36
CA ARG A 48 3.81 -16.85 -2.15
C ARG A 48 5.15 -17.20 -1.48
N GLN A 49 6.09 -17.70 -2.26
CA GLN A 49 7.42 -18.07 -1.77
C GLN A 49 8.14 -16.86 -1.16
N LEU A 50 8.05 -15.70 -1.79
CA LEU A 50 8.67 -14.48 -1.27
C LEU A 50 8.03 -14.03 0.07
N HIS A 51 6.71 -14.10 0.19
CA HIS A 51 6.04 -13.87 1.48
C HIS A 51 6.51 -14.86 2.56
N ILE A 52 6.69 -16.14 2.21
CA ILE A 52 7.21 -17.14 3.15
C ILE A 52 8.62 -16.77 3.61
N GLU A 53 9.50 -16.38 2.70
CA GLU A 53 10.88 -15.98 3.03
C GLU A 53 10.91 -14.76 3.95
N PHE A 54 10.12 -13.73 3.70
CA PHE A 54 10.03 -12.58 4.61
C PHE A 54 9.50 -12.98 6.00
N ARG A 55 8.45 -13.81 6.05
CA ARG A 55 7.92 -14.33 7.31
C ARG A 55 8.98 -15.14 8.09
N GLU A 56 9.71 -16.01 7.41
CA GLU A 56 10.78 -16.83 8.05
C GLU A 56 11.98 -15.97 8.45
N ALA A 57 12.23 -14.85 7.77
CA ALA A 57 13.21 -13.85 8.17
C ALA A 57 12.76 -13.03 9.40
N GLY A 58 11.53 -13.21 9.87
CA GLY A 58 11.02 -12.57 11.09
C GLY A 58 10.00 -11.45 10.85
N ALA A 59 9.53 -11.22 9.63
CA ALA A 59 8.49 -10.24 9.38
C ALA A 59 7.21 -10.59 10.15
N GLU A 60 6.65 -9.59 10.82
CA GLU A 60 5.38 -9.64 11.54
C GLU A 60 4.23 -9.01 10.74
N VAL A 61 4.57 -8.31 9.66
CA VAL A 61 3.65 -7.72 8.70
C VAL A 61 4.04 -8.20 7.31
N LEU A 62 3.05 -8.64 6.53
CA LEU A 62 3.18 -8.91 5.10
C LEU A 62 2.29 -7.93 4.34
N GLN A 63 2.87 -7.20 3.41
CA GLN A 63 2.16 -6.22 2.60
C GLN A 63 1.68 -6.84 1.29
N ALA A 64 0.40 -6.66 0.97
CA ALA A 64 -0.14 -7.11 -0.31
C ALA A 64 0.54 -6.38 -1.48
N LEU A 65 0.91 -7.11 -2.53
CA LEU A 65 1.59 -6.56 -3.71
C LEU A 65 0.61 -5.78 -4.60
N THR A 66 0.16 -4.61 -4.12
CA THR A 66 -0.85 -3.78 -4.81
C THR A 66 -0.37 -2.37 -5.15
N PHE A 67 0.94 -2.07 -4.99
CA PHE A 67 1.52 -0.74 -5.25
C PHE A 67 1.17 -0.17 -6.63
N TYR A 68 1.22 -1.00 -7.68
CA TYR A 68 0.87 -0.62 -9.04
C TYR A 68 -0.54 -1.07 -9.45
N ALA A 69 -1.34 -1.62 -8.53
CA ALA A 69 -2.63 -2.21 -8.86
C ALA A 69 -3.81 -1.22 -8.79
N SER A 70 -3.56 0.06 -9.02
CA SER A 70 -4.58 1.10 -9.22
C SER A 70 -4.99 1.20 -10.69
N ARG A 71 -6.22 1.65 -10.95
CA ARG A 71 -6.78 1.70 -12.31
C ARG A 71 -5.96 2.54 -13.28
N ASP A 72 -5.49 3.71 -12.85
CA ASP A 72 -4.66 4.61 -13.65
C ASP A 72 -3.34 3.97 -14.08
N LYS A 73 -2.65 3.32 -13.13
CA LYS A 73 -1.39 2.63 -13.41
C LYS A 73 -1.58 1.41 -14.31
N LEU A 74 -2.57 0.58 -14.00
CA LEU A 74 -2.90 -0.61 -14.80
C LEU A 74 -3.35 -0.24 -16.23
N ALA A 75 -4.01 0.89 -16.41
CA ALA A 75 -4.43 1.38 -17.73
C ALA A 75 -3.23 1.63 -18.67
N THR A 76 -2.07 1.99 -18.14
CA THR A 76 -0.87 2.22 -18.94
C THR A 76 -0.34 0.96 -19.62
N VAL A 77 -0.75 -0.22 -19.14
CA VAL A 77 -0.34 -1.54 -19.66
C VAL A 77 -1.52 -2.40 -20.11
N GLY A 78 -2.74 -1.82 -20.18
CA GLY A 78 -3.94 -2.50 -20.65
C GLY A 78 -4.55 -3.48 -19.64
N LEU A 79 -4.24 -3.36 -18.36
CA LEU A 79 -4.69 -4.26 -17.29
C LEU A 79 -5.75 -3.63 -16.35
N GLN A 80 -6.32 -2.46 -16.70
CA GLN A 80 -7.28 -1.74 -15.85
C GLN A 80 -8.50 -2.58 -15.46
N ASP A 81 -8.94 -3.49 -16.34
CA ASP A 81 -10.09 -4.36 -16.09
C ASP A 81 -9.77 -5.55 -15.18
N ARG A 82 -8.49 -5.73 -14.85
CA ARG A 82 -7.99 -6.77 -13.92
C ARG A 82 -7.76 -6.24 -12.50
N LEU A 83 -8.10 -4.97 -12.21
CA LEU A 83 -7.85 -4.33 -10.91
C LEU A 83 -8.37 -5.19 -9.76
N GLU A 84 -9.62 -5.62 -9.83
CA GLU A 84 -10.25 -6.41 -8.76
C GLU A 84 -9.53 -7.74 -8.57
N ASP A 85 -9.28 -8.49 -9.65
CA ASP A 85 -8.59 -9.77 -9.60
C ASP A 85 -7.19 -9.66 -9.01
N LEU A 86 -6.43 -8.63 -9.42
CA LEU A 86 -5.06 -8.40 -8.98
C LEU A 86 -4.99 -8.03 -7.49
N ASN A 87 -5.82 -7.08 -7.05
CA ASN A 87 -5.89 -6.71 -5.63
C ASN A 87 -6.34 -7.89 -4.78
N ARG A 88 -7.37 -8.63 -5.22
CA ARG A 88 -7.88 -9.82 -4.54
C ARG A 88 -6.81 -10.90 -4.40
N ALA A 89 -6.15 -11.26 -5.49
CA ALA A 89 -5.11 -12.29 -5.48
C ALA A 89 -3.95 -11.90 -4.56
N ALA A 90 -3.47 -10.66 -4.64
CA ALA A 90 -2.37 -10.18 -3.80
C ALA A 90 -2.69 -10.27 -2.31
N VAL A 91 -3.88 -9.82 -1.88
CA VAL A 91 -4.29 -9.90 -0.46
C VAL A 91 -4.47 -11.36 -0.03
N ARG A 92 -5.10 -12.21 -0.84
CA ARG A 92 -5.31 -13.64 -0.52
C ARG A 92 -3.99 -14.38 -0.33
N ILE A 93 -3.03 -14.21 -1.23
CA ILE A 93 -1.72 -14.84 -1.11
C ILE A 93 -1.02 -14.40 0.18
N ALA A 94 -1.03 -13.09 0.48
CA ALA A 94 -0.46 -12.58 1.73
C ALA A 94 -1.17 -13.18 2.97
N LYS A 95 -2.51 -13.26 2.96
CA LYS A 95 -3.31 -13.83 4.06
C LYS A 95 -3.03 -15.31 4.28
N GLU A 96 -2.94 -16.10 3.20
CA GLU A 96 -2.61 -17.54 3.28
C GLU A 96 -1.26 -17.76 3.96
N VAL A 97 -0.24 -16.97 3.59
CA VAL A 97 1.08 -17.09 4.20
C VAL A 97 1.11 -16.53 5.61
N ALA A 98 0.46 -15.40 5.86
CA ALA A 98 0.44 -14.76 7.17
C ALA A 98 -0.15 -15.66 8.27
N GLY A 99 -1.24 -16.35 7.99
CA GLY A 99 -1.98 -17.15 8.97
C GLY A 99 -2.23 -16.37 10.25
N GLU A 100 -1.95 -16.98 11.41
CA GLU A 100 -2.04 -16.34 12.72
C GLU A 100 -0.75 -15.60 13.15
N ARG A 101 0.35 -15.75 12.39
CA ARG A 101 1.67 -15.22 12.77
C ARG A 101 1.88 -13.77 12.38
N CYS A 102 1.43 -13.37 11.19
CA CYS A 102 1.68 -12.04 10.64
C CYS A 102 0.38 -11.27 10.42
N LEU A 103 0.43 -9.95 10.50
CA LEU A 103 -0.62 -9.06 9.99
C LEU A 103 -0.49 -8.92 8.48
N VAL A 104 -1.60 -8.64 7.81
CA VAL A 104 -1.60 -8.31 6.39
C VAL A 104 -1.99 -6.86 6.20
N ALA A 105 -1.10 -6.10 5.57
CA ALA A 105 -1.37 -4.74 5.17
C ALA A 105 -1.95 -4.69 3.74
N GLY A 106 -3.09 -4.03 3.56
CA GLY A 106 -3.50 -3.55 2.25
C GLY A 106 -2.62 -2.35 1.86
N ASN A 107 -2.36 -2.17 0.57
CA ASN A 107 -1.49 -1.11 0.09
C ASN A 107 -2.19 -0.17 -0.88
N LEU A 108 -2.06 1.14 -0.61
CA LEU A 108 -2.29 2.23 -1.55
C LEU A 108 -0.96 2.92 -1.83
N SER A 109 -0.83 3.51 -3.01
CA SER A 109 0.35 4.31 -3.36
C SER A 109 -0.07 5.54 -4.14
N LEU A 110 0.87 6.50 -4.28
CA LEU A 110 0.63 7.68 -5.12
C LEU A 110 -0.01 7.28 -6.46
N THR A 111 -0.88 8.11 -6.98
CA THR A 111 -1.41 7.99 -8.36
C THR A 111 -0.59 8.86 -9.32
N TRP A 112 -0.80 8.67 -10.62
CA TRP A 112 -0.15 9.53 -11.63
C TRP A 112 -1.08 10.63 -12.13
N MET A 113 -2.19 10.86 -11.43
CA MET A 113 -3.23 11.80 -11.85
C MET A 113 -3.55 12.87 -10.82
N TYR A 114 -2.84 12.91 -9.68
CA TYR A 114 -3.05 13.95 -8.69
C TYR A 114 -2.61 15.32 -9.23
N ASP A 115 -3.48 16.31 -9.04
CA ASP A 115 -3.23 17.71 -9.37
C ASP A 115 -3.80 18.57 -8.24
N PRO A 116 -2.95 19.35 -7.52
CA PRO A 116 -3.37 20.18 -6.40
C PRO A 116 -4.35 21.29 -6.77
N ASP A 117 -4.38 21.70 -8.04
CA ASP A 117 -5.23 22.80 -8.52
C ASP A 117 -6.53 22.30 -9.15
N SER A 118 -6.71 20.98 -9.30
CA SER A 118 -7.87 20.38 -9.94
C SER A 118 -8.74 19.56 -8.98
N ASN A 119 -9.93 20.05 -8.66
CA ASN A 119 -10.89 19.27 -7.88
C ASN A 119 -11.31 17.98 -8.61
N ALA A 120 -11.45 18.02 -9.93
CA ALA A 120 -11.78 16.82 -10.71
C ALA A 120 -10.67 15.75 -10.64
N ALA A 121 -9.39 16.15 -10.60
CA ALA A 121 -8.27 15.22 -10.38
C ALA A 121 -8.35 14.61 -8.97
N LYS A 122 -8.56 15.43 -7.94
CA LYS A 122 -8.72 14.96 -6.55
C LYS A 122 -9.89 13.97 -6.40
N ASP A 123 -11.01 14.21 -7.10
CA ASP A 123 -12.17 13.30 -7.06
C ASP A 123 -11.85 11.96 -7.75
N ARG A 124 -11.10 11.98 -8.86
CA ARG A 124 -10.61 10.75 -9.49
C ARG A 124 -9.67 9.97 -8.57
N VAL A 125 -8.76 10.64 -7.85
CA VAL A 125 -7.88 10.01 -6.85
C VAL A 125 -8.72 9.35 -5.76
N ARG A 126 -9.75 10.04 -5.22
CA ARG A 126 -10.67 9.46 -4.23
C ARG A 126 -11.33 8.18 -4.74
N ALA A 127 -11.88 8.25 -5.96
CA ALA A 127 -12.54 7.09 -6.56
C ALA A 127 -11.59 5.90 -6.75
N THR A 128 -10.35 6.16 -7.19
CA THR A 128 -9.32 5.14 -7.37
C THR A 128 -8.94 4.47 -6.06
N PHE A 129 -8.76 5.23 -4.98
CA PHE A 129 -8.49 4.65 -3.67
C PHE A 129 -9.67 3.86 -3.13
N ASP A 130 -10.90 4.35 -3.30
CA ASP A 130 -12.10 3.61 -2.91
C ASP A 130 -12.20 2.25 -3.58
N GLU A 131 -11.90 2.20 -4.88
CA GLU A 131 -11.95 0.98 -5.66
C GLU A 131 -10.97 -0.09 -5.15
N GLN A 132 -9.71 0.30 -4.86
CA GLN A 132 -8.73 -0.61 -4.28
C GLN A 132 -9.09 -1.02 -2.84
N LEU A 133 -9.48 -0.06 -2.00
CA LEU A 133 -9.85 -0.30 -0.61
C LEU A 133 -11.03 -1.27 -0.48
N ALA A 134 -12.04 -1.13 -1.34
CA ALA A 134 -13.20 -2.01 -1.32
C ALA A 134 -12.79 -3.50 -1.45
N VAL A 135 -11.86 -3.80 -2.36
CA VAL A 135 -11.36 -5.15 -2.57
C VAL A 135 -10.47 -5.60 -1.41
N GLN A 136 -9.50 -4.76 -1.02
CA GLN A 136 -8.51 -5.12 0.00
C GLN A 136 -9.17 -5.38 1.37
N VAL A 137 -10.16 -4.57 1.74
CA VAL A 137 -10.93 -4.76 2.98
C VAL A 137 -11.80 -6.01 2.91
N ALA A 138 -12.49 -6.23 1.79
CA ALA A 138 -13.32 -7.43 1.61
C ALA A 138 -12.51 -8.73 1.70
N GLU A 139 -11.24 -8.72 1.27
CA GLU A 139 -10.32 -9.85 1.39
C GLU A 139 -9.61 -9.93 2.75
N GLY A 140 -9.92 -9.01 3.67
CA GLY A 140 -9.53 -9.11 5.07
C GLY A 140 -8.14 -8.56 5.37
N ALA A 141 -7.73 -7.46 4.76
CA ALA A 141 -6.57 -6.69 5.21
C ALA A 141 -6.75 -6.30 6.70
N ASP A 142 -5.69 -6.39 7.50
CA ASP A 142 -5.72 -6.08 8.92
C ASP A 142 -5.56 -4.57 9.18
N PHE A 143 -4.89 -3.85 8.27
CA PHE A 143 -4.73 -2.39 8.26
C PHE A 143 -4.32 -1.92 6.86
N ILE A 144 -4.29 -0.62 6.63
CA ILE A 144 -3.94 -0.02 5.33
C ILE A 144 -2.62 0.75 5.45
N ILE A 145 -1.72 0.54 4.48
CA ILE A 145 -0.53 1.36 4.27
C ILE A 145 -0.74 2.18 3.01
N GLY A 146 -0.66 3.50 3.14
CA GLY A 146 -0.47 4.42 2.03
C GLY A 146 1.01 4.77 1.91
N GLU A 147 1.68 4.35 0.84
CA GLU A 147 3.13 4.47 0.77
C GLU A 147 3.64 5.32 -0.39
N THR A 148 4.79 5.94 -0.14
CA THR A 148 5.61 6.62 -1.16
C THR A 148 4.90 7.82 -1.80
N PHE A 149 4.10 8.56 -1.03
CA PHE A 149 3.49 9.79 -1.50
C PHE A 149 4.52 10.92 -1.54
N SER A 150 4.67 11.58 -2.70
CA SER A 150 5.49 12.79 -2.83
C SER A 150 4.65 14.07 -2.63
N TRP A 151 3.34 13.99 -2.86
CA TRP A 151 2.37 15.05 -2.63
C TRP A 151 1.63 14.85 -1.31
N LEU A 152 1.78 15.81 -0.36
CA LEU A 152 1.06 15.76 0.92
C LEU A 152 -0.46 15.78 0.70
N GLY A 153 -0.95 16.59 -0.24
CA GLY A 153 -2.39 16.66 -0.53
C GLY A 153 -2.97 15.34 -1.02
N GLU A 154 -2.23 14.55 -1.79
CA GLU A 154 -2.64 13.20 -2.19
C GLU A 154 -2.62 12.23 -1.02
N ALA A 155 -1.58 12.29 -0.19
CA ALA A 155 -1.48 11.48 1.03
C ALA A 155 -2.65 11.73 1.99
N LEU A 156 -3.09 12.99 2.13
CA LEU A 156 -4.26 13.36 2.93
C LEU A 156 -5.56 12.75 2.36
N ILE A 157 -5.71 12.67 1.04
CA ILE A 157 -6.83 11.96 0.42
C ILE A 157 -6.75 10.46 0.74
N ALA A 158 -5.56 9.85 0.71
CA ALA A 158 -5.40 8.45 1.09
C ALA A 158 -5.83 8.21 2.55
N VAL A 159 -5.43 9.08 3.50
CA VAL A 159 -5.91 9.03 4.89
C VAL A 159 -7.44 9.13 4.94
N GLU A 160 -8.01 10.16 4.29
CA GLU A 160 -9.46 10.37 4.25
C GLU A 160 -10.22 9.12 3.81
N ARG A 161 -9.75 8.46 2.74
CA ARG A 161 -10.45 7.30 2.19
C ARG A 161 -10.21 6.04 3.01
N ALA A 162 -8.97 5.78 3.43
CA ALA A 162 -8.63 4.62 4.23
C ALA A 162 -9.31 4.63 5.62
N LYS A 163 -9.43 5.78 6.28
CA LYS A 163 -10.13 5.90 7.58
C LYS A 163 -11.60 5.53 7.50
N LYS A 164 -12.26 5.68 6.35
CA LYS A 164 -13.67 5.25 6.16
C LYS A 164 -13.84 3.74 6.22
N THR A 165 -12.77 2.97 6.06
CA THR A 165 -12.82 1.50 6.20
C THR A 165 -12.95 1.03 7.65
N GLY A 166 -12.64 1.88 8.62
CA GLY A 166 -12.56 1.54 10.04
C GLY A 166 -11.27 0.82 10.45
N LEU A 167 -10.38 0.52 9.50
CA LEU A 167 -9.07 -0.10 9.77
C LEU A 167 -8.04 0.95 10.23
N PRO A 168 -6.98 0.52 10.97
CA PRO A 168 -5.83 1.39 11.20
C PRO A 168 -5.17 1.81 9.89
N VAL A 169 -4.62 3.04 9.86
CA VAL A 169 -4.02 3.64 8.67
C VAL A 169 -2.61 4.12 8.97
N MET A 170 -1.66 3.61 8.20
CA MET A 170 -0.28 4.10 8.13
C MET A 170 -0.08 4.86 6.83
N VAL A 171 0.61 6.01 6.86
CA VAL A 171 0.99 6.73 5.64
C VAL A 171 2.44 7.16 5.70
N THR A 172 3.16 6.94 4.60
CA THR A 172 4.56 7.34 4.44
C THR A 172 4.73 8.34 3.30
N ILE A 173 5.62 9.31 3.51
CA ILE A 173 5.97 10.33 2.52
C ILE A 173 7.36 10.02 1.95
N CYS A 174 7.51 10.18 0.64
CA CYS A 174 8.79 10.16 -0.06
C CYS A 174 9.26 11.60 -0.31
N PHE A 175 10.45 11.92 0.18
CA PHE A 175 11.07 13.23 -0.02
C PHE A 175 12.13 13.12 -1.11
N GLU A 176 11.82 13.61 -2.30
CA GLU A 176 12.72 13.51 -3.45
C GLU A 176 13.89 14.53 -3.39
N ASN A 177 13.63 15.72 -2.87
CA ASN A 177 14.60 16.80 -2.80
C ASN A 177 14.53 17.55 -1.46
N GLN A 178 15.69 17.90 -0.91
CA GLN A 178 15.83 18.80 0.26
C GLN A 178 14.99 18.44 1.49
N ASN A 179 14.55 17.19 1.61
CA ASN A 179 13.69 16.70 2.72
C ASN A 179 12.35 17.47 2.84
N ILE A 180 11.79 17.87 1.72
CA ILE A 180 10.46 18.50 1.62
C ILE A 180 9.57 17.72 0.67
N THR A 181 8.25 17.81 0.88
CA THR A 181 7.26 17.29 -0.08
C THR A 181 7.27 18.11 -1.36
N THR A 182 6.61 17.62 -2.40
CA THR A 182 6.46 18.35 -3.67
C THR A 182 5.78 19.73 -3.47
N GLU A 183 4.92 19.89 -2.44
CA GLU A 183 4.33 21.18 -2.07
C GLU A 183 5.24 22.05 -1.17
N GLY A 184 6.48 21.62 -0.91
CA GLY A 184 7.43 22.39 -0.10
C GLY A 184 7.23 22.27 1.41
N LYS A 185 6.52 21.24 1.89
CA LYS A 185 6.34 21.00 3.33
C LYS A 185 7.50 20.17 3.88
N SER A 186 8.00 20.54 5.05
CA SER A 186 8.99 19.75 5.78
C SER A 186 8.40 18.42 6.27
N ALA A 187 9.28 17.47 6.59
CA ALA A 187 8.86 16.18 7.15
C ALA A 187 8.01 16.32 8.41
N GLY A 188 8.36 17.25 9.30
CA GLY A 188 7.59 17.52 10.52
C GLY A 188 6.19 18.08 10.25
N GLU A 189 6.06 19.02 9.27
CA GLU A 189 4.75 19.55 8.87
C GLU A 189 3.90 18.47 8.20
N ALA A 190 4.50 17.64 7.35
CA ALA A 190 3.81 16.55 6.69
C ALA A 190 3.31 15.51 7.69
N ALA A 191 4.17 15.04 8.60
CA ALA A 191 3.79 14.09 9.64
C ALA A 191 2.67 14.63 10.53
N LYS A 192 2.77 15.91 10.95
CA LYS A 192 1.71 16.55 11.74
C LYS A 192 0.39 16.60 10.97
N ALA A 193 0.40 17.00 9.71
CA ALA A 193 -0.80 17.09 8.90
C ALA A 193 -1.47 15.71 8.70
N LEU A 194 -0.70 14.65 8.50
CA LEU A 194 -1.21 13.28 8.39
C LEU A 194 -1.87 12.81 9.70
N VAL A 195 -1.25 13.07 10.85
CA VAL A 195 -1.81 12.73 12.18
C VAL A 195 -3.08 13.54 12.44
N ASP A 196 -3.06 14.85 12.17
CA ASP A 196 -4.25 15.72 12.31
C ASP A 196 -5.42 15.26 11.42
N ALA A 197 -5.14 14.68 10.25
CA ALA A 197 -6.13 14.09 9.36
C ALA A 197 -6.64 12.71 9.82
N GLY A 198 -6.02 12.12 10.84
CA GLY A 198 -6.44 10.85 11.44
C GLY A 198 -5.62 9.63 11.05
N ALA A 199 -4.45 9.78 10.43
CA ALA A 199 -3.52 8.68 10.29
C ALA A 199 -3.09 8.16 11.67
N ASP A 200 -3.12 6.86 11.86
CA ASP A 200 -2.72 6.23 13.13
C ASP A 200 -1.20 6.11 13.24
N ILE A 201 -0.52 6.05 12.10
CA ILE A 201 0.95 5.96 11.97
C ILE A 201 1.37 6.84 10.80
N SER A 202 2.44 7.64 10.97
CA SER A 202 3.05 8.44 9.90
C SER A 202 4.57 8.29 9.89
N ALA A 203 5.19 8.22 8.70
CA ALA A 203 6.63 8.13 8.50
C ALA A 203 7.08 8.83 7.21
#